data_e692f3f91f1510c7d1a1221c2f3a332e
#
_entry.id   e692f3f91f1510c7d1a1221c2f3a332e
#
_cell.length_a   1.000
_cell.length_b   1.000
_cell.length_c   1.000
_cell.angle_alpha   90.00
_cell.angle_beta   90.00
_cell.angle_gamma   90.00
#
_symmetry.space_group_name_H-M   'P 1'
#
loop_
_entity.id
_entity.type
_entity.pdbx_description
1 polymer ?
#
loop_
_entity_poly.entity_id
_entity_poly.type
_entity_poly.pdbx_seq_one_letter_code
_entity_poly.pdbx_strand_id
1 'polypeptide(L)'
;MSVSEVDVALIDDFLMSTMTRAAEPVRTDFERREPRCRICRDESVRVLVNKLLDWHGAPIILGRGKTHVVTYADILRDLKPLNKGRDKTDRITYDSLWVHAKRHYENAAITAYWRARMHKELMNALLG
;
A
#
# COMPACT_ATOMS: atom_id res chain seq x y z
N MET A 1 -16.22 18.18 -1.68
CA MET A 1 -15.26 17.08 -1.49
C MET A 1 -15.50 16.01 -2.53
N SER A 2 -14.51 15.64 -3.29
CA SER A 2 -14.69 14.60 -4.30
C SER A 2 -14.78 13.23 -3.63
N VAL A 3 -15.41 12.27 -4.29
CA VAL A 3 -15.51 10.89 -3.80
C VAL A 3 -14.11 10.28 -3.59
N SER A 4 -13.16 10.62 -4.48
CA SER A 4 -11.79 10.13 -4.37
C SER A 4 -11.06 10.65 -3.14
N GLU A 5 -11.33 11.89 -2.72
CA GLU A 5 -10.74 12.44 -1.48
C GLU A 5 -11.28 11.72 -0.24
N VAL A 6 -12.57 11.42 -0.23
CA VAL A 6 -13.17 10.64 0.86
C VAL A 6 -12.58 9.23 0.92
N ASP A 7 -12.42 8.58 -0.24
CA ASP A 7 -11.85 7.25 -0.31
C ASP A 7 -10.39 7.23 0.15
N VAL A 8 -9.59 8.23 -0.25
CA VAL A 8 -8.20 8.36 0.17
C VAL A 8 -8.12 8.57 1.69
N ALA A 9 -8.95 9.44 2.25
CA ALA A 9 -8.99 9.67 3.69
C ALA A 9 -9.39 8.41 4.46
N LEU A 10 -10.35 7.64 3.97
CA LEU A 10 -10.77 6.38 4.59
C LEU A 10 -9.67 5.33 4.58
N ILE A 11 -8.92 5.22 3.48
CA ILE A 11 -7.80 4.30 3.37
C ILE A 11 -6.68 4.71 4.33
N ASP A 12 -6.33 5.99 4.37
CA ASP A 12 -5.31 6.50 5.30
C ASP A 12 -5.71 6.27 6.76
N ASP A 13 -6.95 6.56 7.13
CA ASP A 13 -7.46 6.30 8.47
C ASP A 13 -7.43 4.82 8.81
N PHE A 14 -7.79 3.96 7.87
CA PHE A 14 -7.73 2.52 8.07
C PHE A 14 -6.30 2.05 8.29
N LEU A 15 -5.36 2.48 7.44
CA LEU A 15 -3.96 2.11 7.54
C LEU A 15 -3.36 2.56 8.87
N MET A 16 -3.56 3.82 9.24
CA MET A 16 -3.06 4.36 10.50
C MET A 16 -3.67 3.63 11.70
N SER A 17 -4.96 3.39 11.67
CA SER A 17 -5.66 2.67 12.74
C SER A 17 -5.15 1.23 12.88
N THR A 18 -4.90 0.55 11.76
CA THR A 18 -4.39 -0.81 11.78
C THR A 18 -2.94 -0.86 12.25
N MET A 19 -2.14 0.11 11.85
CA MET A 19 -0.74 0.22 12.30
C MET A 19 -0.63 0.43 13.80
N THR A 20 -1.57 1.15 14.41
CA THR A 20 -1.58 1.37 15.85
C THR A 20 -2.13 0.19 16.65
N ARG A 21 -3.00 -0.60 16.05
CA ARG A 21 -3.69 -1.73 16.73
C ARG A 21 -2.98 -3.07 16.56
N ALA A 22 -2.40 -3.30 15.40
CA ALA A 22 -1.72 -4.55 15.10
C ALA A 22 -0.24 -4.41 15.43
N ALA A 23 0.39 -5.50 15.89
CA ALA A 23 1.83 -5.57 15.89
C ALA A 23 2.31 -5.24 14.48
N GLU A 24 3.23 -4.29 14.34
CA GLU A 24 3.76 -3.93 13.04
C GLU A 24 4.30 -5.16 12.33
N PRO A 25 3.97 -5.34 11.03
CA PRO A 25 4.60 -6.39 10.25
C PRO A 25 6.11 -6.22 10.33
N VAL A 26 6.82 -7.32 10.52
CA VAL A 26 8.28 -7.28 10.64
C VAL A 26 8.87 -6.63 9.40
N ARG A 27 9.48 -5.47 9.59
CA ARG A 27 10.25 -4.83 8.53
C ARG A 27 11.59 -5.51 8.45
N THR A 28 11.86 -6.07 7.31
CA THR A 28 13.17 -6.53 6.95
C THR A 28 13.73 -5.62 5.87
N ASP A 29 15.04 -5.49 5.80
CA ASP A 29 15.71 -4.63 4.83
C ASP A 29 15.59 -5.19 3.42
N PHE A 30 14.43 -4.96 2.80
CA PHE A 30 14.20 -5.35 1.41
C PHE A 30 14.40 -4.21 0.42
N GLU A 31 14.87 -3.06 0.91
CA GLU A 31 15.11 -1.92 0.04
C GLU A 31 16.37 -2.09 -0.78
N ARG A 32 16.21 -1.98 -2.10
CA ARG A 32 17.33 -1.88 -3.04
C ARG A 32 17.18 -0.56 -3.79
N ARG A 33 17.96 0.44 -3.39
CA ARG A 33 17.89 1.76 -4.00
C ARG A 33 18.50 1.74 -5.38
N GLU A 34 17.76 2.28 -6.34
CA GLU A 34 18.20 2.43 -7.73
C GLU A 34 18.04 3.90 -8.14
N PRO A 35 19.13 4.63 -8.44
CA PRO A 35 19.05 6.06 -8.77
C PRO A 35 18.18 6.39 -9.99
N ARG A 36 18.01 5.44 -10.91
CA ARG A 36 17.16 5.62 -12.09
C ARG A 36 15.68 5.43 -11.81
N CYS A 37 15.33 4.85 -10.68
CA CYS A 37 13.95 4.66 -10.26
C CYS A 37 13.36 6.01 -9.81
N ARG A 38 12.21 6.37 -10.36
CA ARG A 38 11.51 7.61 -10.01
C ARG A 38 11.18 7.70 -8.52
N ILE A 39 10.99 6.57 -7.89
CA ILE A 39 10.66 6.46 -6.47
C ILE A 39 11.92 6.45 -5.62
N CYS A 40 12.92 5.66 -5.99
CA CYS A 40 14.15 5.53 -5.19
C CYS A 40 14.97 6.80 -5.09
N ARG A 41 14.98 7.62 -6.15
CA ARG A 41 15.83 8.83 -6.21
C ARG A 41 15.36 9.98 -5.31
N ASP A 42 14.13 9.94 -4.82
CA ASP A 42 13.59 10.92 -3.89
C ASP A 42 13.27 10.21 -2.57
N GLU A 43 14.02 10.54 -1.52
CA GLU A 43 13.91 9.85 -0.24
C GLU A 43 12.52 9.98 0.38
N SER A 44 11.93 11.18 0.35
CA SER A 44 10.60 11.41 0.92
C SER A 44 9.55 10.58 0.20
N VAL A 45 9.62 10.53 -1.13
CA VAL A 45 8.71 9.75 -1.96
C VAL A 45 8.91 8.25 -1.71
N ARG A 46 10.16 7.81 -1.67
CA ARG A 46 10.49 6.41 -1.43
C ARG A 46 9.94 5.92 -0.09
N VAL A 47 10.15 6.69 0.97
CA VAL A 47 9.66 6.34 2.31
C VAL A 47 8.13 6.23 2.31
N LEU A 48 7.44 7.19 1.69
CA LEU A 48 5.98 7.18 1.60
C LEU A 48 5.47 5.98 0.78
N VAL A 49 6.05 5.76 -0.38
CA VAL A 49 5.63 4.67 -1.26
C VAL A 49 5.87 3.32 -0.60
N ASN A 50 7.03 3.12 0.02
CA ASN A 50 7.34 1.86 0.70
C ASN A 50 6.37 1.61 1.87
N LYS A 51 5.99 2.65 2.58
CA LYS A 51 5.00 2.57 3.64
C LYS A 51 3.64 2.10 3.11
N LEU A 52 3.23 2.64 1.97
CA LEU A 52 1.98 2.21 1.31
C LEU A 52 2.11 0.77 0.76
N LEU A 53 3.26 0.40 0.25
CA LEU A 53 3.50 -0.96 -0.26
C LEU A 53 3.46 -2.01 0.85
N ASP A 54 3.77 -1.66 2.08
CA ASP A 54 3.63 -2.56 3.22
C ASP A 54 2.18 -3.02 3.40
N TRP A 55 1.23 -2.27 2.86
CA TRP A 55 -0.20 -2.58 2.95
C TRP A 55 -0.77 -3.23 1.69
N HIS A 56 0.07 -3.45 0.68
CA HIS A 56 -0.37 -4.16 -0.53
C HIS A 56 -0.82 -5.58 -0.17
N GLY A 57 -2.03 -5.91 -0.56
CA GLY A 57 -2.63 -7.20 -0.20
C GLY A 57 -3.42 -7.19 1.11
N ALA A 58 -3.40 -6.10 1.86
CA ALA A 58 -4.14 -6.00 3.11
C ALA A 58 -5.65 -6.02 2.89
N PRO A 59 -6.40 -6.78 3.69
CA PRO A 59 -7.86 -6.79 3.60
C PRO A 59 -8.46 -5.58 4.31
N ILE A 60 -9.33 -4.85 3.61
CA ILE A 60 -10.13 -3.76 4.18
C ILE A 60 -11.58 -4.24 4.27
N ILE A 61 -12.12 -4.22 5.47
CA ILE A 61 -13.51 -4.65 5.72
C ILE A 61 -14.43 -3.47 5.45
N LEU A 62 -15.28 -3.61 4.41
CA LEU A 62 -16.23 -2.58 3.99
C LEU A 62 -17.63 -2.73 4.62
N GLY A 63 -17.80 -3.66 5.55
CA GLY A 63 -19.08 -3.97 6.14
C GLY A 63 -19.90 -4.97 5.32
N ARG A 64 -20.95 -5.54 5.90
CA ARG A 64 -21.84 -6.52 5.27
C ARG A 64 -21.12 -7.72 4.63
N GLY A 65 -19.99 -8.14 5.22
CA GLY A 65 -19.21 -9.27 4.70
C GLY A 65 -18.39 -8.96 3.45
N LYS A 66 -18.33 -7.70 3.03
CA LYS A 66 -17.51 -7.28 1.88
C LYS A 66 -16.11 -6.94 2.34
N THR A 67 -15.13 -7.49 1.65
CA THR A 67 -13.72 -7.22 1.88
C THR A 67 -13.07 -6.73 0.60
N HIS A 68 -12.31 -5.65 0.69
CA HIS A 68 -11.51 -5.14 -0.42
C HIS A 68 -10.03 -5.39 -0.10
N VAL A 69 -9.29 -5.91 -1.06
CA VAL A 69 -7.85 -6.12 -0.92
C VAL A 69 -7.12 -4.94 -1.52
N VAL A 70 -6.19 -4.35 -0.77
CA VAL A 70 -5.40 -3.21 -1.25
C VAL A 70 -4.57 -3.62 -2.47
N THR A 71 -4.75 -2.90 -3.56
CA THR A 71 -4.07 -3.15 -4.83
C THR A 71 -3.08 -2.03 -5.14
N TYR A 72 -2.23 -2.22 -6.15
CA TYR A 72 -1.37 -1.13 -6.65
C TYR A 72 -2.20 0.06 -7.16
N ALA A 73 -3.36 -0.20 -7.74
CA ALA A 73 -4.26 0.87 -8.17
C ALA A 73 -4.72 1.73 -6.99
N ASP A 74 -5.01 1.12 -5.85
CA ASP A 74 -5.38 1.85 -4.63
C ASP A 74 -4.21 2.72 -4.13
N ILE A 75 -3.01 2.16 -4.11
CA ILE A 75 -1.80 2.88 -3.71
C ILE A 75 -1.54 4.07 -4.65
N LEU A 76 -1.68 3.84 -5.95
CA LEU A 76 -1.50 4.88 -6.95
C LEU A 76 -2.53 6.01 -6.78
N ARG A 77 -3.76 5.68 -6.45
CA ARG A 77 -4.79 6.66 -6.14
C ARG A 77 -4.41 7.51 -4.93
N ASP A 78 -3.85 6.91 -3.89
CA ASP A 78 -3.37 7.63 -2.71
C ASP A 78 -2.19 8.55 -3.03
N LEU A 79 -1.41 8.24 -4.05
CA LEU A 79 -0.30 9.07 -4.51
C LEU A 79 -0.72 10.18 -5.47
N LYS A 80 -2.00 10.26 -5.82
CA LYS A 80 -2.52 11.26 -6.75
C LYS A 80 -2.23 12.70 -6.33
N PRO A 81 -2.42 13.10 -5.05
CA PRO A 81 -2.07 14.44 -4.61
C PRO A 81 -0.58 14.75 -4.77
N LEU A 82 0.28 13.78 -4.51
CA LEU A 82 1.73 13.91 -4.71
C LEU A 82 2.07 14.13 -6.19
N ASN A 83 1.45 13.36 -7.07
CA ASN A 83 1.71 13.43 -8.51
C ASN A 83 1.24 14.75 -9.13
N LYS A 84 0.23 15.37 -8.56
CA LYS A 84 -0.38 16.59 -9.09
C LYS A 84 0.60 17.75 -9.26
N GLY A 85 1.60 17.85 -8.39
CA GLY A 85 2.60 18.90 -8.45
C GLY A 85 3.91 18.50 -9.12
N ARG A 86 3.98 17.32 -9.75
CA ARG A 86 5.23 16.78 -10.29
C ARG A 86 5.24 16.81 -11.81
N ASP A 87 6.44 16.96 -12.37
CA ASP A 87 6.66 16.86 -13.81
C ASP A 87 6.31 15.45 -14.32
N LYS A 88 5.96 15.38 -15.59
CA LYS A 88 5.59 14.12 -16.23
C LYS A 88 6.68 13.04 -16.04
N THR A 89 7.94 13.41 -16.04
CA THR A 89 9.07 12.49 -15.88
C THR A 89 9.24 12.01 -14.44
N ASP A 90 8.68 12.75 -13.46
CA ASP A 90 8.80 12.41 -12.05
C ASP A 90 7.51 11.81 -11.48
N ARG A 91 6.42 11.84 -12.23
CA ARG A 91 5.15 11.27 -11.79
C ARG A 91 5.27 9.77 -11.61
N ILE A 92 4.69 9.29 -10.51
CA ILE A 92 4.60 7.87 -10.24
C ILE A 92 3.45 7.31 -11.07
N THR A 93 3.78 6.42 -12.00
CA THR A 93 2.81 5.70 -12.83
C THR A 93 2.61 4.31 -12.27
N TYR A 94 1.60 3.60 -12.76
CA TYR A 94 1.39 2.20 -12.39
C TYR A 94 2.64 1.36 -12.67
N ASP A 95 3.25 1.54 -13.85
CA ASP A 95 4.45 0.81 -14.24
C ASP A 95 5.62 1.12 -13.32
N SER A 96 5.86 2.40 -13.00
CA SER A 96 6.96 2.78 -12.11
C SER A 96 6.75 2.26 -10.68
N LEU A 97 5.52 2.25 -10.21
CA LEU A 97 5.18 1.68 -8.90
C LEU A 97 5.41 0.17 -8.89
N TRP A 98 4.93 -0.53 -9.90
CA TRP A 98 5.10 -1.97 -10.03
C TRP A 98 6.58 -2.38 -10.10
N VAL A 99 7.35 -1.70 -10.92
CA VAL A 99 8.80 -1.97 -11.06
C VAL A 99 9.52 -1.73 -9.74
N HIS A 100 9.22 -0.60 -9.07
CA HIS A 100 9.80 -0.32 -7.77
C HIS A 100 9.45 -1.40 -6.75
N ALA A 101 8.18 -1.77 -6.68
CA ALA A 101 7.71 -2.79 -5.75
C ALA A 101 8.40 -4.13 -5.98
N LYS A 102 8.55 -4.54 -7.23
CA LYS A 102 9.12 -5.85 -7.57
C LYS A 102 10.64 -5.91 -7.50
N ARG A 103 11.31 -4.84 -7.86
CA ARG A 103 12.78 -4.82 -7.98
C ARG A 103 13.48 -4.17 -6.81
N HIS A 104 12.85 -3.18 -6.19
CA HIS A 104 13.49 -2.35 -5.17
C HIS A 104 12.88 -2.49 -3.78
N TYR A 105 11.64 -2.96 -3.69
CA TYR A 105 10.97 -3.12 -2.42
C TYR A 105 9.96 -4.27 -2.46
N GLU A 106 10.43 -5.49 -2.42
CA GLU A 106 9.57 -6.67 -2.30
C GLU A 106 9.69 -7.24 -0.88
N ASN A 107 8.55 -7.35 -0.19
CA ASN A 107 8.51 -7.87 1.16
C ASN A 107 7.59 -9.09 1.25
N ALA A 108 8.16 -10.26 1.04
CA ALA A 108 7.43 -11.53 1.07
C ALA A 108 6.82 -11.82 2.45
N ALA A 109 7.47 -11.39 3.53
CA ALA A 109 6.96 -11.58 4.89
C ALA A 109 5.66 -10.81 5.11
N ILE A 110 5.59 -9.57 4.63
CA ILE A 110 4.38 -8.76 4.71
C ILE A 110 3.27 -9.37 3.86
N THR A 111 3.59 -9.81 2.64
CA THR A 111 2.63 -10.47 1.77
C THR A 111 2.05 -11.73 2.43
N ALA A 112 2.90 -12.56 3.03
CA ALA A 112 2.47 -13.75 3.76
C ALA A 112 1.61 -13.40 4.97
N TYR A 113 1.97 -12.36 5.70
CA TYR A 113 1.19 -11.86 6.83
C TYR A 113 -0.24 -11.48 6.42
N TRP A 114 -0.39 -10.70 5.34
CA TRP A 114 -1.71 -10.29 4.87
C TRP A 114 -2.52 -11.46 4.34
N ARG A 115 -1.90 -12.42 3.66
CA ARG A 115 -2.59 -13.63 3.20
C ARG A 115 -3.14 -14.45 4.36
N ALA A 116 -2.34 -14.64 5.39
CA ALA A 116 -2.75 -15.39 6.57
C ALA A 116 -3.91 -14.68 7.29
N ARG A 117 -3.84 -13.36 7.39
CA ARG A 117 -4.90 -12.56 8.01
C ARG A 117 -6.19 -12.60 7.21
N MET A 118 -6.11 -12.49 5.88
CA MET A 118 -7.27 -12.61 5.01
C MET A 118 -7.93 -13.97 5.14
N HIS A 119 -7.14 -15.04 5.16
CA HIS A 119 -7.64 -16.39 5.34
C HIS A 119 -8.40 -16.52 6.67
N LYS A 120 -7.84 -16.00 7.75
CA LYS A 120 -8.47 -15.99 9.07
C LYS A 120 -9.81 -15.24 9.06
N GLU A 121 -9.85 -14.08 8.42
CA GLU A 121 -11.09 -13.28 8.30
C GLU A 121 -12.16 -14.02 7.52
N LEU A 122 -11.78 -14.67 6.40
CA LEU A 122 -12.69 -15.47 5.59
C LEU A 122 -13.24 -16.67 6.37
N MET A 123 -12.38 -17.36 7.09
CA MET A 123 -12.80 -18.51 7.91
C MET A 123 -13.74 -18.07 9.02
N ASN A 124 -13.47 -16.97 9.68
CA ASN A 124 -14.36 -16.41 10.71
C ASN A 124 -15.73 -16.05 10.12
N ALA A 125 -15.76 -15.48 8.92
CA ALA A 125 -17.02 -15.13 8.25
C ALA A 125 -17.84 -16.37 7.87
N LEU A 126 -17.17 -17.47 7.50
CA LEU A 126 -17.83 -18.74 7.14
C LEU A 126 -18.32 -19.52 8.36
N LEU A 127 -17.60 -19.46 9.47
CA LEU A 127 -17.89 -20.25 10.69
C LEU A 127 -18.67 -19.47 11.73
N GLY A 128 -18.69 -18.16 11.63
CA GLY A 128 -19.44 -17.30 12.52
C GLY A 128 -20.80 -16.97 11.96
#